data_6807b06cf736b10e138585ec51d27819
#
_entry.id   6807b06cf736b10e138585ec51d27819
#
_cell.length_a   1.000
_cell.length_b   1.000
_cell.length_c   1.000
_cell.angle_alpha   90.00
_cell.angle_beta   90.00
_cell.angle_gamma   90.00
#
_symmetry.space_group_name_H-M   'P 1'
#
loop_
_entity.id
_entity.type
_entity.pdbx_description
1 polymer ?
#
loop_
_entity_poly.entity_id
_entity_poly.type
_entity_poly.pdbx_seq_one_letter_code
_entity_poly.pdbx_strand_id
1 'polypeptide(L)'
;MSNTHCVLIGAPVDSGKQRRGCLMGPDAYRTANIEQALADLGHTIEDRGNVAPVPHSNTAHPKLHALSETIGWTEALAGAAENGLSDGLPIFMGGDHALSLGTVLGAMRFAASSARPLFVLWLDAHSDFHTPDTTDSGNLHGTPLGYVTGRPGFVGFPQLPYALPQENVAIIGLRSVDAAERAALQDTAIQRVDMREIDETGIARPLSAFLDRVAAAGGMLHVSLDVDFLDPGVAPAVGTTVPGGATIREGHLVMEMLHDSGLMTSLDLVELNPFLDERGRTAQVMVDLAASALGRRVFDRPTRAY
;
A
#
# COMPACT_ATOMS: atom_id res chain seq x y z
N MET A 1 12.41 -11.40 19.86
CA MET A 1 11.84 -10.48 18.84
C MET A 1 12.29 -9.08 19.19
N SER A 2 12.76 -8.28 18.24
CA SER A 2 13.11 -6.88 18.51
C SER A 2 11.82 -6.09 18.70
N ASN A 3 11.72 -5.30 19.78
CA ASN A 3 10.63 -4.36 19.98
C ASN A 3 10.71 -3.28 18.89
N THR A 4 9.65 -3.14 18.11
CA THR A 4 9.51 -2.09 17.09
C THR A 4 8.52 -1.05 17.59
N HIS A 5 8.84 0.24 17.43
CA HIS A 5 7.86 1.30 17.65
C HIS A 5 7.02 1.45 16.38
N CYS A 6 5.77 1.01 16.44
CA CYS A 6 4.80 1.09 15.35
C CYS A 6 3.93 2.33 15.52
N VAL A 7 3.87 3.16 14.49
CA VAL A 7 3.07 4.39 14.46
C VAL A 7 1.86 4.15 13.57
N LEU A 8 0.68 3.98 14.17
CA LEU A 8 -0.58 3.81 13.46
C LEU A 8 -1.11 5.17 13.02
N ILE A 9 -1.40 5.31 11.73
CA ILE A 9 -1.88 6.56 11.13
C ILE A 9 -3.10 6.26 10.28
N GLY A 10 -4.26 6.81 10.64
CA GLY A 10 -5.46 6.69 9.82
C GLY A 10 -5.42 7.62 8.62
N ALA A 11 -5.68 7.11 7.44
CA ALA A 11 -5.71 7.83 6.17
C ALA A 11 -7.06 7.61 5.46
N PRO A 12 -8.16 8.24 5.92
CA PRO A 12 -9.51 8.00 5.41
C PRO A 12 -9.74 8.64 4.02
N VAL A 13 -8.85 8.35 3.08
CA VAL A 13 -8.94 8.81 1.68
C VAL A 13 -10.08 8.08 0.98
N ASP A 14 -10.98 8.83 0.34
CA ASP A 14 -12.10 8.30 -0.44
C ASP A 14 -12.34 9.17 -1.68
N SER A 15 -11.32 9.96 -2.05
CA SER A 15 -11.33 10.90 -3.16
C SER A 15 -10.74 10.35 -4.45
N GLY A 16 -9.97 9.27 -4.36
CA GLY A 16 -9.29 8.66 -5.52
C GLY A 16 -10.22 7.91 -6.46
N LYS A 17 -11.46 7.65 -6.06
CA LYS A 17 -12.44 6.90 -6.85
C LYS A 17 -13.88 7.36 -6.62
N GLN A 18 -14.79 6.98 -7.53
CA GLN A 18 -16.22 7.31 -7.41
C GLN A 18 -16.96 6.47 -6.36
N ARG A 19 -16.57 5.20 -6.21
CA ARG A 19 -17.23 4.28 -5.26
C ARG A 19 -16.76 4.55 -3.85
N ARG A 20 -17.65 5.13 -3.06
CA ARG A 20 -17.38 5.53 -1.68
C ARG A 20 -17.37 4.34 -0.70
N GLY A 21 -16.68 4.53 0.43
CA GLY A 21 -16.72 3.64 1.59
C GLY A 21 -15.35 3.36 2.21
N CYS A 22 -14.25 3.56 1.49
CA CYS A 22 -12.90 3.36 2.03
C CYS A 22 -12.52 4.35 3.13
N LEU A 23 -13.21 5.50 3.22
CA LEU A 23 -13.03 6.44 4.35
C LEU A 23 -13.23 5.78 5.73
N MET A 24 -13.97 4.68 5.81
CA MET A 24 -14.20 3.95 7.07
C MET A 24 -13.11 2.89 7.35
N GLY A 25 -12.17 2.71 6.46
CA GLY A 25 -11.09 1.72 6.60
C GLY A 25 -10.30 1.87 7.90
N PRO A 26 -9.82 3.07 8.28
CA PRO A 26 -9.06 3.25 9.52
C PRO A 26 -9.81 2.79 10.76
N ASP A 27 -11.09 3.12 10.88
CA ASP A 27 -11.90 2.71 12.03
C ASP A 27 -12.25 1.22 12.00
N ALA A 28 -12.35 0.62 10.82
CA ALA A 28 -12.52 -0.82 10.69
C ALA A 28 -11.27 -1.59 11.17
N TYR A 29 -10.06 -1.12 10.85
CA TYR A 29 -8.82 -1.71 11.38
C TYR A 29 -8.71 -1.58 12.89
N ARG A 30 -9.06 -0.42 13.46
CA ARG A 30 -9.12 -0.21 14.92
C ARG A 30 -10.15 -1.14 15.56
N THR A 31 -11.34 -1.27 14.97
CA THR A 31 -12.39 -2.19 15.43
C THR A 31 -11.95 -3.66 15.34
N ALA A 32 -11.13 -4.00 14.34
CA ALA A 32 -10.50 -5.32 14.21
C ALA A 32 -9.30 -5.52 15.18
N ASN A 33 -9.05 -4.58 16.09
CA ASN A 33 -8.03 -4.61 17.14
C ASN A 33 -6.59 -4.68 16.62
N ILE A 34 -6.24 -3.91 15.60
CA ILE A 34 -4.87 -3.85 15.06
C ILE A 34 -3.85 -3.49 16.15
N GLU A 35 -4.16 -2.50 17.00
CA GLU A 35 -3.29 -2.08 18.11
C GLU A 35 -2.94 -3.24 19.03
N GLN A 36 -3.98 -3.96 19.53
CA GLN A 36 -3.78 -5.10 20.42
C GLN A 36 -3.04 -6.25 19.74
N ALA A 37 -3.34 -6.50 18.45
CA ALA A 37 -2.68 -7.56 17.68
C ALA A 37 -1.17 -7.35 17.55
N LEU A 38 -0.72 -6.11 17.48
CA LEU A 38 0.69 -5.74 17.41
C LEU A 38 1.33 -5.64 18.81
N ALA A 39 0.60 -5.12 19.80
CA ALA A 39 1.06 -5.06 21.19
C ALA A 39 1.31 -6.46 21.78
N ASP A 40 0.48 -7.45 21.44
CA ASP A 40 0.64 -8.86 21.87
C ASP A 40 1.95 -9.49 21.35
N LEU A 41 2.56 -8.92 20.30
CA LEU A 41 3.86 -9.33 19.78
C LEU A 41 5.05 -8.65 20.49
N GLY A 42 4.76 -7.75 21.43
CA GLY A 42 5.76 -7.01 22.21
C GLY A 42 6.22 -5.70 21.55
N HIS A 43 5.49 -5.21 20.55
CA HIS A 43 5.77 -3.91 19.95
C HIS A 43 5.20 -2.76 20.78
N THR A 44 5.82 -1.59 20.67
CA THR A 44 5.27 -0.35 21.23
C THR A 44 4.39 0.31 20.18
N ILE A 45 3.15 0.63 20.53
CA ILE A 45 2.16 1.16 19.57
C ILE A 45 1.79 2.60 19.94
N GLU A 46 1.81 3.48 18.95
CA GLU A 46 1.29 4.84 19.03
C GLU A 46 0.24 5.06 17.94
N ASP A 47 -1.03 5.23 18.31
CA ASP A 47 -2.08 5.61 17.35
C ASP A 47 -2.20 7.15 17.30
N ARG A 48 -1.87 7.74 16.16
CA ARG A 48 -1.92 9.19 15.90
C ARG A 48 -3.29 9.68 15.41
N GLY A 49 -4.28 8.81 15.38
CA GLY A 49 -5.59 9.16 14.85
C GLY A 49 -5.58 9.27 13.32
N ASN A 50 -6.53 10.04 12.80
CA ASN A 50 -6.70 10.22 11.36
C ASN A 50 -6.08 11.55 10.89
N VAL A 51 -5.35 11.49 9.78
CA VAL A 51 -4.90 12.65 9.01
C VAL A 51 -6.11 13.32 8.35
N ALA A 52 -6.03 14.61 8.13
CA ALA A 52 -7.00 15.37 7.33
C ALA A 52 -6.28 16.02 6.13
N PRO A 53 -6.95 16.16 4.98
CA PRO A 53 -6.32 16.74 3.80
C PRO A 53 -6.02 18.22 4.03
N VAL A 54 -4.91 18.68 3.46
CA VAL A 54 -4.62 20.13 3.40
C VAL A 54 -5.63 20.79 2.45
N PRO A 55 -6.26 21.90 2.83
CA PRO A 55 -7.12 22.63 1.92
C PRO A 55 -6.35 23.06 0.66
N HIS A 56 -6.80 22.64 -0.50
CA HIS A 56 -6.20 23.01 -1.78
C HIS A 56 -7.17 23.88 -2.59
N SER A 57 -6.63 24.79 -3.42
CA SER A 57 -7.46 25.61 -4.31
C SER A 57 -8.27 24.75 -5.25
N ASN A 58 -9.54 25.10 -5.47
CA ASN A 58 -10.46 24.32 -6.29
C ASN A 58 -9.97 24.23 -7.75
N THR A 59 -9.23 23.19 -8.06
CA THR A 59 -8.76 22.88 -9.41
C THR A 59 -9.73 21.85 -9.98
N ALA A 60 -10.81 22.32 -10.59
CA ALA A 60 -11.74 21.46 -11.28
C ALA A 60 -11.07 20.87 -12.55
N HIS A 61 -11.20 19.60 -12.75
CA HIS A 61 -10.76 18.92 -13.96
C HIS A 61 -11.95 18.22 -14.62
N PRO A 62 -12.15 18.34 -15.93
CA PRO A 62 -13.35 17.82 -16.60
C PRO A 62 -13.50 16.31 -16.52
N LYS A 63 -12.41 15.58 -16.35
CA LYS A 63 -12.37 14.11 -16.31
C LYS A 63 -12.04 13.54 -14.93
N LEU A 64 -11.15 14.19 -14.17
CA LEU A 64 -10.64 13.64 -12.91
C LEU A 64 -11.61 13.93 -11.75
N HIS A 65 -11.81 12.91 -10.91
CA HIS A 65 -12.65 13.03 -9.73
C HIS A 65 -11.86 13.61 -8.55
N ALA A 66 -12.46 14.55 -7.83
CA ALA A 66 -11.96 15.15 -6.59
C ALA A 66 -10.46 15.53 -6.60
N LEU A 67 -9.94 16.01 -7.74
CA LEU A 67 -8.51 16.30 -7.94
C LEU A 67 -7.92 17.16 -6.83
N SER A 68 -8.58 18.27 -6.46
CA SER A 68 -8.10 19.19 -5.42
C SER A 68 -7.99 18.51 -4.06
N GLU A 69 -8.97 17.68 -3.71
CA GLU A 69 -8.97 16.93 -2.46
C GLU A 69 -7.83 15.88 -2.45
N THR A 70 -7.65 15.17 -3.56
CA THR A 70 -6.56 14.18 -3.70
C THR A 70 -5.19 14.84 -3.59
N ILE A 71 -4.99 16.02 -4.18
CA ILE A 71 -3.74 16.79 -4.01
C ILE A 71 -3.54 17.18 -2.54
N GLY A 72 -4.60 17.64 -1.86
CA GLY A 72 -4.54 17.97 -0.43
C GLY A 72 -4.20 16.76 0.45
N TRP A 73 -4.73 15.58 0.13
CA TRP A 73 -4.36 14.32 0.77
C TRP A 73 -2.89 13.95 0.52
N THR A 74 -2.43 14.09 -0.73
CA THR A 74 -1.03 13.80 -1.08
C THR A 74 -0.05 14.61 -0.23
N GLU A 75 -0.30 15.92 -0.06
CA GLU A 75 0.54 16.79 0.77
C GLU A 75 0.50 16.41 2.25
N ALA A 76 -0.70 16.21 2.80
CA ALA A 76 -0.89 15.88 4.20
C ALA A 76 -0.22 14.54 4.58
N LEU A 77 -0.41 13.52 3.74
CA LEU A 77 0.12 12.18 3.97
C LEU A 77 1.64 12.12 3.75
N ALA A 78 2.18 12.95 2.84
CA ALA A 78 3.64 13.04 2.70
C ALA A 78 4.29 13.54 4.00
N GLY A 79 3.75 14.59 4.61
CA GLY A 79 4.23 15.07 5.90
C GLY A 79 4.05 14.05 7.04
N ALA A 80 2.91 13.36 7.07
CA ALA A 80 2.65 12.30 8.05
C ALA A 80 3.63 11.13 7.91
N ALA A 81 3.99 10.76 6.67
CA ALA A 81 4.94 9.68 6.41
C ALA A 81 6.37 10.05 6.81
N GLU A 82 6.83 11.27 6.49
CA GLU A 82 8.14 11.75 6.94
C GLU A 82 8.26 11.72 8.48
N ASN A 83 7.24 12.25 9.17
CA ASN A 83 7.22 12.27 10.64
C ASN A 83 7.15 10.85 11.22
N GLY A 84 6.29 9.99 10.66
CA GLY A 84 6.17 8.60 11.10
C GLY A 84 7.47 7.82 10.96
N LEU A 85 8.19 7.98 9.84
CA LEU A 85 9.48 7.34 9.57
C LEU A 85 10.59 7.87 10.48
N SER A 86 10.51 9.12 10.94
CA SER A 86 11.46 9.68 11.90
C SER A 86 11.31 9.06 13.29
N ASP A 87 10.08 8.65 13.65
CA ASP A 87 9.75 8.18 14.99
C ASP A 87 9.73 6.65 15.10
N GLY A 88 9.47 5.93 14.01
CA GLY A 88 9.38 4.47 14.02
C GLY A 88 8.98 3.87 12.68
N LEU A 89 8.14 2.84 12.72
CA LEU A 89 7.58 2.18 11.56
C LEU A 89 6.13 2.65 11.37
N PRO A 90 5.84 3.56 10.44
CA PRO A 90 4.48 3.99 10.18
C PRO A 90 3.69 2.90 9.45
N ILE A 91 2.46 2.69 9.94
CA ILE A 91 1.45 1.82 9.33
C ILE A 91 0.25 2.70 9.01
N PHE A 92 0.01 2.93 7.72
CA PHE A 92 -1.12 3.70 7.24
C PHE A 92 -2.34 2.80 7.12
N MET A 93 -3.32 3.06 7.94
CA MET A 93 -4.64 2.40 7.87
C MET A 93 -5.49 3.16 6.87
N GLY A 94 -5.59 2.64 5.66
CA GLY A 94 -6.12 3.35 4.52
C GLY A 94 -7.63 3.29 4.37
N GLY A 95 -8.01 4.10 3.57
CA GLY A 95 -8.69 4.63 2.48
C GLY A 95 -8.39 3.94 1.15
N ASP A 96 -8.80 4.63 0.06
CA ASP A 96 -8.47 4.17 -1.28
C ASP A 96 -6.96 4.31 -1.61
N HIS A 97 -6.50 3.64 -2.65
CA HIS A 97 -5.07 3.54 -2.99
C HIS A 97 -4.43 4.90 -3.35
N ALA A 98 -5.21 5.97 -3.58
CA ALA A 98 -4.66 7.31 -3.78
C ALA A 98 -3.90 7.84 -2.56
N LEU A 99 -4.09 7.25 -1.37
CA LEU A 99 -3.28 7.61 -0.19
C LEU A 99 -1.78 7.42 -0.45
N SER A 100 -1.41 6.42 -1.26
CA SER A 100 -0.02 6.08 -1.56
C SER A 100 0.68 7.13 -2.45
N LEU A 101 -0.05 8.04 -3.09
CA LEU A 101 0.53 9.26 -3.67
C LEU A 101 1.32 10.06 -2.62
N GLY A 102 0.78 10.15 -1.40
CA GLY A 102 1.39 10.88 -0.31
C GLY A 102 2.36 10.05 0.52
N THR A 103 1.99 8.83 0.92
CA THR A 103 2.83 8.00 1.80
C THR A 103 4.16 7.64 1.16
N VAL A 104 4.14 7.26 -0.14
CA VAL A 104 5.38 6.99 -0.89
C VAL A 104 6.18 8.28 -1.10
N LEU A 105 5.53 9.43 -1.41
CA LEU A 105 6.23 10.71 -1.51
C LEU A 105 6.97 11.06 -0.20
N GLY A 106 6.31 10.89 0.94
CA GLY A 106 6.95 11.14 2.24
C GLY A 106 8.11 10.18 2.51
N ALA A 107 7.95 8.90 2.14
CA ALA A 107 9.04 7.92 2.21
C ALA A 107 10.20 8.30 1.28
N MET A 108 9.93 8.83 0.07
CA MET A 108 10.96 9.35 -0.85
C MET A 108 11.73 10.54 -0.25
N ARG A 109 11.01 11.49 0.38
CA ARG A 109 11.62 12.65 1.05
C ARG A 109 12.53 12.22 2.21
N PHE A 110 12.04 11.30 3.05
CA PHE A 110 12.81 10.74 4.16
C PHE A 110 14.03 9.94 3.68
N ALA A 111 13.88 9.12 2.65
CA ALA A 111 14.97 8.35 2.05
C ALA A 111 16.06 9.28 1.48
N ALA A 112 15.67 10.37 0.80
CA ALA A 112 16.59 11.38 0.29
C ALA A 112 17.38 12.06 1.43
N SER A 113 16.71 12.43 2.53
CA SER A 113 17.36 13.04 3.71
C SER A 113 18.30 12.08 4.43
N SER A 114 17.98 10.78 4.39
CA SER A 114 18.76 9.70 5.02
C SER A 114 19.86 9.14 4.12
N ALA A 115 19.99 9.64 2.88
CA ALA A 115 20.91 9.13 1.85
C ALA A 115 20.81 7.61 1.64
N ARG A 116 19.60 7.06 1.71
CA ARG A 116 19.31 5.65 1.48
C ARG A 116 18.36 5.52 0.28
N PRO A 117 18.56 4.55 -0.62
CA PRO A 117 17.61 4.32 -1.72
C PRO A 117 16.29 3.79 -1.19
N LEU A 118 15.17 4.31 -1.72
CA LEU A 118 13.84 3.76 -1.46
C LEU A 118 13.52 2.67 -2.48
N PHE A 119 12.93 1.59 -1.98
CA PHE A 119 12.29 0.53 -2.76
C PHE A 119 10.81 0.47 -2.39
N VAL A 120 9.97 0.10 -3.36
CA VAL A 120 8.51 -0.02 -3.19
C VAL A 120 8.07 -1.41 -3.62
N LEU A 121 7.44 -2.13 -2.70
CA LEU A 121 6.73 -3.37 -2.98
C LEU A 121 5.23 -3.10 -3.04
N TRP A 122 4.63 -3.36 -4.19
CA TRP A 122 3.21 -3.16 -4.47
C TRP A 122 2.52 -4.51 -4.57
N LEU A 123 1.70 -4.85 -3.58
CA LEU A 123 0.94 -6.10 -3.49
C LEU A 123 -0.49 -5.80 -3.91
N ASP A 124 -0.84 -6.13 -5.16
CA ASP A 124 -2.04 -5.62 -5.82
C ASP A 124 -2.43 -6.45 -7.05
N ALA A 125 -3.72 -6.49 -7.38
CA ALA A 125 -4.21 -6.99 -8.66
C ALA A 125 -3.91 -6.06 -9.82
N HIS A 126 -3.76 -4.75 -9.54
CA HIS A 126 -3.60 -3.67 -10.51
C HIS A 126 -2.17 -3.14 -10.52
N SER A 127 -1.86 -2.36 -11.52
CA SER A 127 -0.51 -1.75 -11.64
C SER A 127 -0.43 -0.34 -11.09
N ASP A 128 -1.56 0.34 -10.96
CA ASP A 128 -1.69 1.73 -10.53
C ASP A 128 -0.69 2.68 -11.21
N PHE A 129 -0.47 2.38 -12.50
CA PHE A 129 0.55 3.04 -13.34
C PHE A 129 -0.03 4.03 -14.34
N HIS A 130 -1.29 4.40 -14.18
CA HIS A 130 -1.90 5.48 -14.94
C HIS A 130 -1.29 6.85 -14.62
N THR A 131 -1.63 7.81 -15.46
CA THR A 131 -1.46 9.24 -15.23
C THR A 131 -2.82 9.92 -15.27
N PRO A 132 -2.95 11.17 -14.82
CA PRO A 132 -4.17 11.95 -15.00
C PRO A 132 -4.66 12.00 -16.46
N ASP A 133 -3.74 11.91 -17.43
CA ASP A 133 -4.07 11.95 -18.85
C ASP A 133 -4.53 10.60 -19.41
N THR A 134 -4.07 9.48 -18.82
CA THR A 134 -4.33 8.13 -19.35
C THR A 134 -5.47 7.39 -18.65
N THR A 135 -5.87 7.79 -17.44
CA THR A 135 -6.99 7.15 -16.76
C THR A 135 -8.30 7.35 -17.51
N ASP A 136 -8.99 6.28 -17.87
CA ASP A 136 -10.29 6.34 -18.54
C ASP A 136 -11.43 6.62 -17.57
N SER A 137 -11.34 6.10 -16.37
CA SER A 137 -12.34 6.30 -15.30
C SER A 137 -12.31 7.69 -14.67
N GLY A 138 -11.18 8.41 -14.77
CA GLY A 138 -10.94 9.65 -14.02
C GLY A 138 -10.62 9.42 -12.54
N ASN A 139 -10.45 8.20 -12.12
CA ASN A 139 -10.08 7.83 -10.76
C ASN A 139 -8.56 7.97 -10.56
N LEU A 140 -8.17 8.61 -9.45
CA LEU A 140 -6.76 8.88 -9.15
C LEU A 140 -6.12 7.77 -8.29
N HIS A 141 -6.90 6.83 -7.74
CA HIS A 141 -6.36 5.70 -7.00
C HIS A 141 -5.51 4.77 -7.90
N GLY A 142 -5.74 4.73 -9.22
CA GLY A 142 -4.93 3.97 -10.17
C GLY A 142 -3.69 4.72 -10.68
N THR A 143 -3.20 5.75 -9.98
CA THR A 143 -2.09 6.60 -10.47
C THR A 143 -0.85 6.67 -9.58
N PRO A 144 -0.80 6.11 -8.36
CA PRO A 144 0.32 6.33 -7.45
C PRO A 144 1.68 5.94 -8.03
N LEU A 145 1.83 4.76 -8.62
CA LEU A 145 3.11 4.34 -9.21
C LEU A 145 3.49 5.18 -10.43
N GLY A 146 2.51 5.64 -11.21
CA GLY A 146 2.76 6.61 -12.27
C GLY A 146 3.33 7.92 -11.75
N TYR A 147 2.79 8.45 -10.66
CA TYR A 147 3.26 9.67 -10.02
C TYR A 147 4.67 9.53 -9.48
N VAL A 148 4.92 8.58 -8.59
CA VAL A 148 6.20 8.48 -7.87
C VAL A 148 7.37 8.10 -8.78
N THR A 149 7.11 7.43 -9.91
CA THR A 149 8.12 7.12 -10.93
C THR A 149 8.35 8.27 -11.93
N GLY A 150 7.68 9.42 -11.71
CA GLY A 150 7.92 10.63 -12.47
C GLY A 150 7.25 10.67 -13.85
N ARG A 151 6.17 9.92 -14.09
CA ARG A 151 5.40 10.05 -15.32
C ARG A 151 4.77 11.46 -15.42
N PRO A 152 4.59 12.01 -16.62
CA PRO A 152 4.00 13.34 -16.80
C PRO A 152 2.51 13.40 -16.47
N GLY A 153 1.93 14.60 -16.36
CA GLY A 153 0.50 14.84 -16.22
C GLY A 153 0.04 15.23 -14.80
N PHE A 154 0.90 15.13 -13.79
CA PHE A 154 0.57 15.42 -12.39
C PHE A 154 0.67 16.92 -12.04
N VAL A 155 -0.01 17.76 -12.83
CA VAL A 155 -0.02 19.21 -12.62
C VAL A 155 -0.72 19.55 -11.30
N GLY A 156 -0.06 20.35 -10.46
CA GLY A 156 -0.59 20.77 -9.15
C GLY A 156 -0.30 19.82 -8.02
N PHE A 157 0.18 18.60 -8.28
CA PHE A 157 0.66 17.70 -7.23
C PHE A 157 1.98 18.20 -6.63
N PRO A 158 2.30 17.83 -5.38
CA PRO A 158 3.60 18.15 -4.77
C PRO A 158 4.76 17.69 -5.63
N GLN A 159 5.87 18.42 -5.58
CA GLN A 159 7.06 18.03 -6.34
C GLN A 159 7.75 16.81 -5.71
N LEU A 160 8.15 15.88 -6.55
CA LEU A 160 8.99 14.75 -6.15
C LEU A 160 10.42 15.23 -5.88
N PRO A 161 11.10 14.72 -4.84
CA PRO A 161 12.53 15.01 -4.64
C PRO A 161 13.39 14.42 -5.77
N TYR A 162 12.95 13.33 -6.35
CA TYR A 162 13.51 12.65 -7.52
C TYR A 162 12.41 11.73 -8.11
N ALA A 163 12.56 11.27 -9.34
CA ALA A 163 11.72 10.17 -9.84
C ALA A 163 12.22 8.86 -9.24
N LEU A 164 11.33 8.08 -8.61
CA LEU A 164 11.70 6.78 -8.05
C LEU A 164 12.24 5.87 -9.16
N PRO A 165 13.47 5.32 -9.03
CA PRO A 165 14.02 4.41 -10.02
C PRO A 165 13.09 3.21 -10.24
N GLN A 166 12.76 2.93 -11.49
CA GLN A 166 11.80 1.89 -11.85
C GLN A 166 12.26 0.49 -11.39
N GLU A 167 13.55 0.23 -11.41
CA GLU A 167 14.17 -0.99 -10.90
C GLU A 167 13.99 -1.18 -9.38
N ASN A 168 13.65 -0.13 -8.66
CA ASN A 168 13.36 -0.18 -7.23
C ASN A 168 11.88 -0.48 -6.93
N VAL A 169 11.06 -0.72 -7.96
CA VAL A 169 9.64 -1.05 -7.81
C VAL A 169 9.40 -2.51 -8.19
N ALA A 170 8.67 -3.22 -7.35
CA ALA A 170 8.11 -4.54 -7.66
C ALA A 170 6.60 -4.53 -7.45
N ILE A 171 5.86 -5.02 -8.44
CA ILE A 171 4.41 -5.23 -8.38
C ILE A 171 4.18 -6.74 -8.40
N ILE A 172 3.54 -7.28 -7.38
CA ILE A 172 3.26 -8.72 -7.23
C ILE A 172 1.76 -8.95 -7.05
N GLY A 173 1.18 -9.85 -7.84
CA GLY A 173 -0.23 -10.19 -7.80
C GLY A 173 -1.02 -9.73 -9.04
N LEU A 174 -0.33 -9.16 -10.03
CA LEU A 174 -0.94 -8.58 -11.24
C LEU A 174 -1.87 -9.57 -11.96
N ARG A 175 -3.10 -9.12 -12.22
CA ARG A 175 -4.09 -9.88 -13.02
C ARG A 175 -5.15 -8.99 -13.67
N SER A 176 -5.10 -7.66 -13.42
CA SER A 176 -5.98 -6.69 -14.05
C SER A 176 -5.15 -5.48 -14.49
N VAL A 177 -4.74 -5.46 -15.74
CA VAL A 177 -3.93 -4.40 -16.33
C VAL A 177 -4.56 -4.02 -17.67
N ASP A 178 -4.96 -2.76 -17.83
CA ASP A 178 -5.57 -2.31 -19.05
C ASP A 178 -4.56 -2.07 -20.21
N ALA A 179 -5.05 -1.71 -21.37
CA ALA A 179 -4.19 -1.56 -22.55
C ALA A 179 -3.20 -0.39 -22.42
N ALA A 180 -3.62 0.71 -21.79
CA ALA A 180 -2.78 1.90 -21.60
C ALA A 180 -1.67 1.65 -20.59
N GLU A 181 -2.00 0.99 -19.47
CA GLU A 181 -1.02 0.59 -18.47
C GLU A 181 -0.05 -0.45 -19.01
N ARG A 182 -0.56 -1.47 -19.75
CA ARG A 182 0.28 -2.51 -20.37
C ARG A 182 1.30 -1.89 -21.31
N ALA A 183 0.86 -0.96 -22.17
CA ALA A 183 1.76 -0.26 -23.06
C ALA A 183 2.80 0.57 -22.31
N ALA A 184 2.38 1.25 -21.25
CA ALA A 184 3.27 2.08 -20.43
C ALA A 184 4.30 1.26 -19.65
N LEU A 185 3.92 0.07 -19.17
CA LEU A 185 4.79 -0.80 -18.38
C LEU A 185 5.78 -1.60 -19.25
N GLN A 186 5.49 -1.77 -20.54
CA GLN A 186 6.25 -2.68 -21.42
C GLN A 186 7.74 -2.38 -21.44
N ASP A 187 8.10 -1.09 -21.49
CA ASP A 187 9.49 -0.61 -21.62
C ASP A 187 10.07 -0.13 -20.29
N THR A 188 9.47 -0.54 -19.16
CA THR A 188 9.95 -0.17 -17.82
C THR A 188 10.86 -1.25 -17.22
N ALA A 189 11.71 -0.82 -16.27
CA ALA A 189 12.49 -1.72 -15.41
C ALA A 189 11.72 -2.18 -14.15
N ILE A 190 10.44 -1.87 -14.01
CA ILE A 190 9.59 -2.33 -12.91
C ILE A 190 9.50 -3.85 -12.96
N GLN A 191 9.78 -4.50 -11.84
CA GLN A 191 9.52 -5.93 -11.69
C GLN A 191 8.02 -6.18 -11.64
N ARG A 192 7.50 -6.99 -12.55
CA ARG A 192 6.07 -7.33 -12.67
C ARG A 192 5.93 -8.82 -12.50
N VAL A 193 5.16 -9.22 -11.51
CA VAL A 193 4.88 -10.62 -11.20
C VAL A 193 3.37 -10.83 -11.26
N ASP A 194 2.90 -11.49 -12.31
CA ASP A 194 1.50 -11.82 -12.48
C ASP A 194 1.16 -13.15 -11.77
N MET A 195 -0.14 -13.46 -11.69
CA MET A 195 -0.59 -14.68 -11.01
C MET A 195 -0.13 -15.95 -11.71
N ARG A 196 0.13 -15.90 -13.03
CA ARG A 196 0.68 -17.03 -13.76
C ARG A 196 2.12 -17.33 -13.32
N GLU A 197 2.96 -16.31 -13.19
CA GLU A 197 4.33 -16.49 -12.69
C GLU A 197 4.33 -17.04 -11.26
N ILE A 198 3.38 -16.59 -10.42
CA ILE A 198 3.18 -17.11 -9.06
C ILE A 198 2.81 -18.60 -9.11
N ASP A 199 1.91 -19.01 -9.99
CA ASP A 199 1.51 -20.42 -10.15
C ASP A 199 2.69 -21.29 -10.63
N GLU A 200 3.52 -20.79 -11.55
CA GLU A 200 4.65 -21.53 -12.12
C GLU A 200 5.85 -21.63 -11.17
N THR A 201 6.15 -20.60 -10.38
CA THR A 201 7.39 -20.50 -9.59
C THR A 201 7.21 -20.39 -8.10
N GLY A 202 5.98 -20.16 -7.64
CA GLY A 202 5.65 -19.75 -6.28
C GLY A 202 5.98 -18.29 -6.00
N ILE A 203 5.21 -17.66 -5.09
CA ILE A 203 5.37 -16.25 -4.73
C ILE A 203 6.69 -15.92 -4.04
N ALA A 204 7.27 -16.91 -3.32
CA ALA A 204 8.50 -16.73 -2.54
C ALA A 204 9.70 -16.37 -3.41
N ARG A 205 9.79 -16.95 -4.62
CA ARG A 205 10.97 -16.76 -5.49
C ARG A 205 11.13 -15.32 -5.99
N PRO A 206 10.13 -14.69 -6.63
CA PRO A 206 10.26 -13.31 -7.09
C PRO A 206 10.38 -12.32 -5.91
N LEU A 207 9.71 -12.59 -4.79
CA LEU A 207 9.82 -11.75 -3.59
C LEU A 207 11.22 -11.80 -3.00
N SER A 208 11.82 -13.00 -2.82
CA SER A 208 13.19 -13.14 -2.31
C SER A 208 14.19 -12.39 -3.19
N ALA A 209 14.09 -12.54 -4.51
CA ALA A 209 14.97 -11.84 -5.44
C ALA A 209 14.85 -10.30 -5.33
N PHE A 210 13.65 -9.78 -5.05
CA PHE A 210 13.46 -8.35 -4.79
C PHE A 210 14.08 -7.92 -3.47
N LEU A 211 13.80 -8.66 -2.37
CA LEU A 211 14.35 -8.36 -1.05
C LEU A 211 15.89 -8.42 -1.03
N ASP A 212 16.49 -9.35 -1.77
CA ASP A 212 17.96 -9.43 -1.91
C ASP A 212 18.53 -8.15 -2.55
N ARG A 213 17.83 -7.56 -3.54
CA ARG A 213 18.25 -6.26 -4.13
C ARG A 213 18.13 -5.11 -3.13
N VAL A 214 17.03 -5.07 -2.36
CA VAL A 214 16.85 -4.07 -1.28
C VAL A 214 17.98 -4.16 -0.28
N ALA A 215 18.29 -5.37 0.19
CA ALA A 215 19.35 -5.62 1.15
C ALA A 215 20.72 -5.24 0.61
N ALA A 216 21.05 -5.65 -0.63
CA ALA A 216 22.33 -5.34 -1.28
C ALA A 216 22.54 -3.83 -1.45
N ALA A 217 21.47 -3.06 -1.65
CA ALA A 217 21.52 -1.61 -1.77
C ALA A 217 21.53 -0.87 -0.40
N GLY A 218 21.36 -1.57 0.72
CA GLY A 218 21.11 -0.94 2.02
C GLY A 218 19.83 -0.09 2.02
N GLY A 219 18.85 -0.50 1.21
CA GLY A 219 17.66 0.27 0.92
C GLY A 219 16.67 0.36 2.08
N MET A 220 15.72 1.28 1.94
CA MET A 220 14.48 1.34 2.71
C MET A 220 13.38 0.66 1.88
N LEU A 221 12.46 -0.03 2.53
CA LEU A 221 11.36 -0.71 1.85
C LEU A 221 10.02 -0.18 2.33
N HIS A 222 9.29 0.47 1.44
CA HIS A 222 7.87 0.78 1.60
C HIS A 222 7.05 -0.36 1.00
N VAL A 223 6.08 -0.86 1.75
CA VAL A 223 5.16 -1.91 1.31
C VAL A 223 3.76 -1.35 1.21
N SER A 224 3.11 -1.47 0.05
CA SER A 224 1.69 -1.18 -0.11
C SER A 224 0.93 -2.49 -0.31
N LEU A 225 -0.03 -2.76 0.58
CA LEU A 225 -0.88 -3.94 0.55
C LEU A 225 -2.31 -3.54 0.24
N ASP A 226 -2.74 -3.80 -1.00
CA ASP A 226 -4.13 -3.69 -1.41
C ASP A 226 -4.92 -4.93 -0.94
N VAL A 227 -6.16 -4.71 -0.51
CA VAL A 227 -7.10 -5.81 -0.18
C VAL A 227 -7.27 -6.73 -1.37
N ASP A 228 -7.29 -6.19 -2.59
CA ASP A 228 -7.51 -6.99 -3.80
C ASP A 228 -6.28 -7.77 -4.29
N PHE A 229 -5.12 -7.60 -3.66
CA PHE A 229 -4.03 -8.58 -3.80
C PHE A 229 -4.52 -9.99 -3.49
N LEU A 230 -5.37 -10.12 -2.47
CA LEU A 230 -6.01 -11.37 -2.09
C LEU A 230 -7.17 -11.72 -3.03
N ASP A 231 -7.48 -13.01 -3.11
CA ASP A 231 -8.67 -13.46 -3.81
C ASP A 231 -9.95 -12.94 -3.13
N PRO A 232 -10.97 -12.50 -3.88
CA PRO A 232 -12.23 -12.03 -3.30
C PRO A 232 -12.95 -13.07 -2.43
N GLY A 233 -12.68 -14.36 -2.62
CA GLY A 233 -13.15 -15.42 -1.73
C GLY A 233 -12.54 -15.34 -0.33
N VAL A 234 -11.37 -14.73 -0.19
CA VAL A 234 -10.68 -14.48 1.08
C VAL A 234 -11.06 -13.11 1.63
N ALA A 235 -10.94 -12.07 0.81
CA ALA A 235 -11.09 -10.67 1.19
C ALA A 235 -12.06 -9.93 0.24
N PRO A 236 -13.39 -10.04 0.47
CA PRO A 236 -14.39 -9.48 -0.45
C PRO A 236 -14.56 -7.95 -0.35
N ALA A 237 -14.03 -7.31 0.69
CA ALA A 237 -14.33 -5.92 1.02
C ALA A 237 -13.49 -4.91 0.24
N VAL A 238 -13.54 -5.00 -1.08
CA VAL A 238 -12.84 -4.09 -2.00
C VAL A 238 -13.75 -3.63 -3.14
N GLY A 239 -13.54 -2.41 -3.62
CA GLY A 239 -14.37 -1.79 -4.66
C GLY A 239 -14.20 -2.40 -6.05
N THR A 240 -13.00 -2.87 -6.37
CA THR A 240 -12.57 -3.41 -7.68
C THR A 240 -12.11 -4.85 -7.52
N THR A 241 -13.06 -5.77 -7.33
CA THR A 241 -12.74 -7.19 -7.14
C THR A 241 -12.24 -7.84 -8.43
N VAL A 242 -11.11 -8.54 -8.36
CA VAL A 242 -10.58 -9.35 -9.46
C VAL A 242 -10.36 -10.79 -8.95
N PRO A 243 -11.10 -11.79 -9.45
CA PRO A 243 -10.90 -13.20 -9.08
C PRO A 243 -9.53 -13.75 -9.45
N GLY A 244 -9.10 -14.81 -8.75
CA GLY A 244 -7.82 -15.47 -8.99
C GLY A 244 -6.65 -14.77 -8.29
N GLY A 245 -6.90 -14.11 -7.16
CA GLY A 245 -5.89 -13.46 -6.34
C GLY A 245 -5.11 -14.42 -5.44
N ALA A 246 -4.20 -13.85 -4.64
CA ALA A 246 -3.41 -14.59 -3.69
C ALA A 246 -4.29 -15.28 -2.64
N THR A 247 -3.92 -16.48 -2.28
CA THR A 247 -4.54 -17.20 -1.16
C THR A 247 -4.11 -16.60 0.17
N ILE A 248 -4.86 -16.88 1.23
CA ILE A 248 -4.46 -16.47 2.58
C ILE A 248 -3.07 -17.00 2.98
N ARG A 249 -2.68 -18.18 2.48
CA ARG A 249 -1.37 -18.76 2.74
C ARG A 249 -0.25 -17.99 2.06
N GLU A 250 -0.45 -17.56 0.81
CA GLU A 250 0.50 -16.72 0.09
C GLU A 250 0.61 -15.34 0.74
N GLY A 251 -0.52 -14.75 1.16
CA GLY A 251 -0.52 -13.50 1.89
C GLY A 251 0.33 -13.57 3.16
N HIS A 252 0.13 -14.60 3.99
CA HIS A 252 0.95 -14.78 5.20
C HIS A 252 2.41 -15.06 4.88
N LEU A 253 2.70 -15.87 3.86
CA LEU A 253 4.08 -16.17 3.45
C LEU A 253 4.82 -14.88 3.06
N VAL A 254 4.20 -14.01 2.27
CA VAL A 254 4.76 -12.70 1.90
C VAL A 254 5.08 -11.88 3.14
N MET A 255 4.12 -11.76 4.06
CA MET A 255 4.27 -10.94 5.28
C MET A 255 5.34 -11.52 6.23
N GLU A 256 5.41 -12.84 6.38
CA GLU A 256 6.45 -13.50 7.18
C GLU A 256 7.84 -13.34 6.55
N MET A 257 7.96 -13.40 5.22
CA MET A 257 9.23 -13.11 4.52
C MET A 257 9.66 -11.66 4.67
N LEU A 258 8.72 -10.70 4.66
CA LEU A 258 9.01 -9.30 4.93
C LEU A 258 9.54 -9.11 6.36
N HIS A 259 8.92 -9.74 7.35
CA HIS A 259 9.42 -9.74 8.73
C HIS A 259 10.83 -10.32 8.82
N ASP A 260 11.07 -11.49 8.23
CA ASP A 260 12.35 -12.19 8.28
C ASP A 260 13.48 -11.40 7.62
N SER A 261 13.15 -10.61 6.60
CA SER A 261 14.12 -9.74 5.94
C SER A 261 14.58 -8.56 6.80
N GLY A 262 13.73 -8.08 7.70
CA GLY A 262 13.98 -6.88 8.52
C GLY A 262 14.09 -5.59 7.71
N LEU A 263 13.65 -5.58 6.44
CA LEU A 263 13.85 -4.46 5.52
C LEU A 263 12.69 -3.47 5.48
N MET A 264 11.47 -3.89 5.87
CA MET A 264 10.27 -3.06 5.82
C MET A 264 10.42 -1.85 6.74
N THR A 265 10.26 -0.66 6.18
CA THR A 265 10.34 0.62 6.91
C THR A 265 8.99 1.32 7.03
N SER A 266 8.02 1.00 6.18
CA SER A 266 6.65 1.54 6.24
C SER A 266 5.67 0.60 5.56
N LEU A 267 4.39 0.69 5.94
CA LEU A 267 3.33 -0.18 5.44
C LEU A 267 2.05 0.62 5.19
N ASP A 268 1.49 0.48 3.98
CA ASP A 268 0.12 0.93 3.66
C ASP A 268 -0.82 -0.28 3.64
N LEU A 269 -1.99 -0.15 4.28
CA LEU A 269 -3.10 -1.10 4.20
C LEU A 269 -4.25 -0.38 3.48
N VAL A 270 -4.51 -0.70 2.21
CA VAL A 270 -5.38 0.11 1.35
C VAL A 270 -6.60 -0.63 0.81
N GLU A 271 -7.55 0.14 0.30
CA GLU A 271 -8.77 -0.29 -0.40
C GLU A 271 -9.81 -1.05 0.45
N LEU A 272 -9.61 -1.18 1.77
CA LEU A 272 -10.64 -1.76 2.62
C LEU A 272 -11.92 -0.90 2.59
N ASN A 273 -13.00 -1.48 2.07
CA ASN A 273 -14.32 -0.87 2.07
C ASN A 273 -15.27 -1.65 3.00
N PRO A 274 -15.46 -1.21 4.25
CA PRO A 274 -16.26 -1.93 5.24
C PRO A 274 -17.73 -2.14 4.85
N PHE A 275 -18.29 -1.33 3.95
CA PHE A 275 -19.65 -1.55 3.40
C PHE A 275 -19.77 -2.82 2.56
N LEU A 276 -18.66 -3.33 2.05
CA LEU A 276 -18.60 -4.53 1.22
C LEU A 276 -18.15 -5.75 2.01
N ASP A 277 -17.78 -5.56 3.30
CA ASP A 277 -17.25 -6.63 4.13
C ASP A 277 -18.34 -7.53 4.71
N GLU A 278 -18.00 -8.78 4.88
CA GLU A 278 -18.83 -9.78 5.55
C GLU A 278 -18.43 -9.87 7.02
N ARG A 279 -19.16 -9.20 7.91
CA ARG A 279 -18.92 -9.23 9.37
C ARG A 279 -17.50 -8.83 9.80
N GLY A 280 -16.83 -7.97 9.05
CA GLY A 280 -15.47 -7.53 9.35
C GLY A 280 -14.38 -8.56 9.03
N ARG A 281 -14.69 -9.60 8.22
CA ARG A 281 -13.75 -10.68 7.87
C ARG A 281 -12.51 -10.14 7.17
N THR A 282 -12.67 -9.26 6.20
CA THR A 282 -11.55 -8.67 5.46
C THR A 282 -10.67 -7.82 6.37
N ALA A 283 -11.28 -6.97 7.21
CA ALA A 283 -10.53 -6.18 8.18
C ALA A 283 -9.68 -7.07 9.11
N GLN A 284 -10.25 -8.18 9.59
CA GLN A 284 -9.52 -9.14 10.42
C GLN A 284 -8.37 -9.82 9.69
N VAL A 285 -8.58 -10.23 8.42
CA VAL A 285 -7.52 -10.82 7.59
C VAL A 285 -6.38 -9.83 7.39
N MET A 286 -6.67 -8.57 7.07
CA MET A 286 -5.65 -7.54 6.88
C MET A 286 -4.87 -7.26 8.18
N VAL A 287 -5.54 -7.25 9.33
CA VAL A 287 -4.87 -7.13 10.64
C VAL A 287 -3.98 -8.34 10.91
N ASP A 288 -4.42 -9.56 10.59
CA ASP A 288 -3.61 -10.76 10.74
C ASP A 288 -2.37 -10.74 9.83
N LEU A 289 -2.50 -10.21 8.61
CA LEU A 289 -1.38 -10.01 7.68
C LEU A 289 -0.38 -8.96 8.19
N ALA A 290 -0.87 -7.81 8.66
CA ALA A 290 -0.03 -6.78 9.27
C ALA A 290 0.74 -7.33 10.48
N ALA A 291 0.08 -8.13 11.33
CA ALA A 291 0.73 -8.80 12.44
C ALA A 291 1.78 -9.83 11.97
N SER A 292 1.56 -10.53 10.84
CA SER A 292 2.58 -11.44 10.29
C SER A 292 3.79 -10.67 9.77
N ALA A 293 3.61 -9.49 9.15
CA ALA A 293 4.70 -8.61 8.75
C ALA A 293 5.51 -8.06 9.95
N LEU A 294 4.93 -8.15 11.16
CA LEU A 294 5.58 -7.73 12.42
C LEU A 294 5.91 -8.91 13.34
N GLY A 295 5.98 -10.13 12.81
CA GLY A 295 6.58 -11.28 13.48
C GLY A 295 5.61 -12.32 14.02
N ARG A 296 4.29 -12.20 13.77
CA ARG A 296 3.35 -13.26 14.09
C ARG A 296 3.60 -14.49 13.21
N ARG A 297 3.77 -15.64 13.83
CA ARG A 297 3.94 -16.92 13.15
C ARG A 297 2.67 -17.76 13.24
N VAL A 298 2.54 -18.76 12.37
CA VAL A 298 1.41 -19.68 12.39
C VAL A 298 1.25 -20.39 13.74
N PHE A 299 2.35 -20.71 14.42
CA PHE A 299 2.33 -21.33 15.75
C PHE A 299 1.85 -20.39 16.86
N ASP A 300 1.93 -19.09 16.65
CA ASP A 300 1.53 -18.08 17.65
C ASP A 300 0.05 -17.69 17.51
N ARG A 301 -0.64 -18.24 16.50
CA ARG A 301 -2.05 -17.92 16.27
C ARG A 301 -2.94 -18.62 17.29
N PRO A 302 -3.80 -17.87 18.01
CA PRO A 302 -4.79 -18.50 18.88
C PRO A 302 -5.74 -19.34 18.04
N THR A 303 -6.07 -20.53 18.52
CA THR A 303 -7.13 -21.35 17.93
C THR A 303 -8.45 -20.60 18.07
N ARG A 304 -9.06 -20.20 16.98
CA ARG A 304 -10.40 -19.62 16.99
C ARG A 304 -11.43 -20.75 17.04
N ALA A 305 -12.30 -20.73 18.04
CA ALA A 305 -13.50 -21.54 18.02
C ALA A 305 -14.47 -20.94 16.99
N TYR A 306 -14.91 -21.73 16.02
CA TYR A 306 -15.91 -21.35 15.02
C TYR A 306 -17.33 -21.53 15.56
#